data_5565f8490bf8354cae5eda16435df071
#
_entry.id   5565f8490bf8354cae5eda16435df071
#
_cell.length_a   1.000
_cell.length_b   1.000
_cell.length_c   1.000
_cell.angle_alpha   90.00
_cell.angle_beta   90.00
_cell.angle_gamma   90.00
#
_symmetry.space_group_name_H-M   'P 1'
#
loop_
_entity.id
_entity.type
_entity.pdbx_description
1 polymer ?
#
loop_
_entity_poly.entity_id
_entity_poly.type
_entity_poly.pdbx_seq_one_letter_code
_entity_poly.pdbx_strand_id
1 'polypeptide(L)'
;RFVCMNESPLIVKSKEFALDVIRICKELRNAKCESALISQFLRSGTSIGANIREAFYAHGKADFIAKLQIALKECYETEYWIELLTESGYCDDEKVLNKCVELKKILISSLNTAKKNQ
;
A
#
# COMPACT_ATOMS: atom_id res chain seq x y z
N ARG A 1 14.36 23.32 -3.09
CA ARG A 1 12.91 23.17 -3.02
C ARG A 1 12.55 21.75 -2.56
N PHE A 2 11.63 21.67 -1.64
CA PHE A 2 11.07 20.39 -1.24
C PHE A 2 9.75 20.18 -1.94
N VAL A 3 9.41 18.93 -2.23
CA VAL A 3 8.17 18.56 -2.89
C VAL A 3 7.02 18.68 -1.88
N CYS A 4 5.94 19.33 -2.30
CA CYS A 4 4.72 19.37 -1.50
C CYS A 4 4.25 17.92 -1.24
N MET A 5 3.81 17.65 -0.02
CA MET A 5 3.33 16.31 0.35
C MET A 5 2.28 15.79 -0.64
N ASN A 6 1.34 16.66 -1.06
CA ASN A 6 0.28 16.28 -1.99
C ASN A 6 0.78 15.87 -3.39
N GLU A 7 2.02 16.23 -3.73
CA GLU A 7 2.64 15.90 -5.01
C GLU A 7 3.57 14.70 -4.92
N SER A 8 3.85 14.21 -3.72
CA SER A 8 4.73 13.05 -3.55
C SER A 8 4.15 11.83 -4.24
N PRO A 9 4.94 11.12 -5.07
CA PRO A 9 4.46 9.88 -5.69
C PRO A 9 3.96 8.85 -4.69
N LEU A 10 4.60 8.75 -3.53
CA LEU A 10 4.15 7.83 -2.48
C LEU A 10 2.77 8.20 -1.97
N ILE A 11 2.53 9.48 -1.72
CA ILE A 11 1.22 9.95 -1.24
C ILE A 11 0.14 9.73 -2.30
N VAL A 12 0.41 10.16 -3.53
CA VAL A 12 -0.56 10.09 -4.62
C VAL A 12 -0.89 8.64 -4.97
N LYS A 13 0.14 7.82 -5.20
CA LYS A 13 -0.05 6.44 -5.65
C LYS A 13 -0.64 5.55 -4.56
N SER A 14 -0.27 5.75 -3.30
CA SER A 14 -0.84 4.96 -2.21
C SER A 14 -2.31 5.29 -1.97
N LYS A 15 -2.71 6.55 -2.18
CA LYS A 15 -4.13 6.94 -2.09
C LYS A 15 -4.93 6.34 -3.24
N GLU A 16 -4.41 6.43 -4.47
CA GLU A 16 -5.07 5.81 -5.63
C GLU A 16 -5.24 4.31 -5.43
N PHE A 17 -4.20 3.66 -4.92
CA PHE A 17 -4.23 2.23 -4.64
C PHE A 17 -5.30 1.90 -3.59
N ALA A 18 -5.37 2.68 -2.51
CA ALA A 18 -6.37 2.48 -1.46
C ALA A 18 -7.79 2.61 -2.01
N LEU A 19 -8.02 3.57 -2.90
CA LEU A 19 -9.33 3.73 -3.55
C LEU A 19 -9.68 2.52 -4.41
N ASP A 20 -8.70 1.98 -5.14
CA ASP A 20 -8.89 0.75 -5.92
C ASP A 20 -9.24 -0.43 -5.01
N VAL A 21 -8.55 -0.55 -3.88
CA VAL A 21 -8.81 -1.62 -2.89
C VAL A 21 -10.25 -1.51 -2.38
N ILE A 22 -10.71 -0.31 -2.05
CA ILE A 22 -12.08 -0.09 -1.57
C ILE A 22 -13.09 -0.52 -2.64
N ARG A 23 -12.86 -0.13 -3.90
CA ARG A 23 -13.72 -0.51 -5.02
C ARG A 23 -13.78 -2.03 -5.18
N ILE A 24 -12.62 -2.68 -5.16
CA ILE A 24 -12.54 -4.13 -5.29
C ILE A 24 -13.26 -4.83 -4.13
N CYS A 25 -13.14 -4.30 -2.91
CA CYS A 25 -13.85 -4.87 -1.76
C CYS A 25 -15.36 -4.86 -1.95
N LYS A 26 -15.91 -3.83 -2.59
CA LYS A 26 -17.35 -3.79 -2.91
C LYS A 26 -17.71 -4.90 -3.90
N GLU A 27 -16.88 -5.11 -4.91
CA GLU A 27 -17.08 -6.17 -5.90
C GLU A 27 -16.98 -7.55 -5.24
N LEU A 28 -16.02 -7.72 -4.35
CA LEU A 28 -15.83 -8.98 -3.62
C LEU A 28 -17.04 -9.32 -2.75
N ARG A 29 -17.62 -8.33 -2.07
CA ARG A 29 -18.84 -8.52 -1.27
C ARG A 29 -20.00 -8.97 -2.15
N ASN A 30 -20.16 -8.34 -3.31
CA ASN A 30 -21.19 -8.72 -4.27
C ASN A 30 -20.99 -10.14 -4.79
N ALA A 31 -19.76 -10.59 -4.89
CA ALA A 31 -19.42 -11.97 -5.30
C ALA A 31 -19.47 -12.96 -4.13
N LYS A 32 -19.86 -12.49 -2.94
CA LYS A 32 -19.96 -13.31 -1.72
C LYS A 32 -18.62 -13.95 -1.31
N CYS A 33 -17.54 -13.21 -1.52
CA CYS A 33 -16.22 -13.60 -1.04
C CYS A 33 -16.21 -13.67 0.48
N GLU A 34 -15.37 -14.54 1.03
CA GLU A 34 -15.18 -14.69 2.47
C GLU A 34 -14.87 -13.35 3.13
N SER A 35 -15.68 -12.96 4.12
CA SER A 35 -15.54 -11.65 4.78
C SER A 35 -14.19 -11.47 5.46
N ALA A 36 -13.58 -12.54 5.95
CA ALA A 36 -12.27 -12.48 6.58
C ALA A 36 -11.18 -12.06 5.57
N LEU A 37 -11.26 -12.56 4.33
CA LEU A 37 -10.32 -12.17 3.26
C LEU A 37 -10.50 -10.72 2.88
N ILE A 38 -11.76 -10.27 2.73
CA ILE A 38 -12.06 -8.88 2.39
C ILE A 38 -11.51 -7.96 3.47
N SER A 39 -11.74 -8.29 4.73
CA SER A 39 -11.29 -7.49 5.87
C SER A 39 -9.77 -7.33 5.88
N GLN A 40 -9.02 -8.40 5.67
CA GLN A 40 -7.56 -8.36 5.66
C GLN A 40 -7.02 -7.56 4.47
N PHE A 41 -7.60 -7.76 3.30
CA PHE A 41 -7.21 -7.02 2.09
C PHE A 41 -7.47 -5.53 2.26
N LEU A 42 -8.65 -5.15 2.77
CA LEU A 42 -9.00 -3.75 3.00
C LEU A 42 -8.07 -3.12 4.04
N ARG A 43 -7.83 -3.80 5.16
CA ARG A 43 -6.96 -3.30 6.22
C ARG A 43 -5.55 -3.05 5.71
N SER A 44 -4.93 -4.07 5.11
CA SER A 44 -3.54 -3.94 4.67
C SER A 44 -3.41 -2.97 3.50
N GLY A 45 -4.33 -3.02 2.55
CA GLY A 45 -4.27 -2.17 1.36
C GLY A 45 -4.42 -0.69 1.67
N THR A 46 -5.20 -0.33 2.70
CA THR A 46 -5.37 1.06 3.12
C THR A 46 -4.30 1.50 4.12
N SER A 47 -3.66 0.55 4.81
CA SER A 47 -2.60 0.85 5.78
C SER A 47 -1.32 1.34 5.12
N ILE A 48 -1.08 0.97 3.87
CA ILE A 48 0.10 1.43 3.14
C ILE A 48 0.12 2.96 3.11
N GLY A 49 -0.93 3.57 2.59
CA GLY A 49 -1.02 5.03 2.48
C GLY A 49 -1.09 5.72 3.83
N ALA A 50 -1.77 5.10 4.80
CA ALA A 50 -1.84 5.67 6.15
C ALA A 50 -0.45 5.81 6.77
N ASN A 51 0.38 4.78 6.65
CA ASN A 51 1.74 4.81 7.19
C ASN A 51 2.66 5.75 6.40
N ILE A 52 2.47 5.85 5.10
CA ILE A 52 3.21 6.80 4.27
C ILE A 52 2.90 8.24 4.74
N ARG A 53 1.64 8.56 4.99
CA ARG A 53 1.29 9.90 5.50
C ARG A 53 1.91 10.16 6.85
N GLU A 54 1.89 9.19 7.75
CA GLU A 54 2.52 9.33 9.05
C GLU A 54 4.02 9.56 8.93
N ALA A 55 4.67 8.93 7.93
CA ALA A 55 6.09 9.15 7.68
C ALA A 55 6.37 10.63 7.34
N PHE A 56 5.53 11.24 6.52
CA PHE A 56 5.71 12.65 6.13
C PHE A 56 5.47 13.63 7.29
N TYR A 57 4.82 13.18 8.36
CA TYR A 57 4.63 13.97 9.58
C TYR A 57 5.54 13.52 10.72
N ALA A 58 6.54 12.68 10.41
CA ALA A 58 7.45 12.15 11.42
C ALA A 58 8.31 13.25 12.03
N HIS A 59 8.69 13.05 13.31
CA HIS A 59 9.48 14.00 14.06
C HIS A 59 10.97 13.98 13.72
N GLY A 60 11.43 12.97 12.99
CA GLY A 60 12.82 12.85 12.60
C GLY A 60 13.03 11.73 11.64
N LYS A 61 14.28 11.58 11.19
CA LYS A 61 14.61 10.60 10.16
C LYS A 61 14.35 9.17 10.60
N ALA A 62 14.68 8.83 11.84
CA ALA A 62 14.47 7.47 12.35
C ALA A 62 12.99 7.09 12.33
N ASP A 63 12.11 8.01 12.73
CA ASP A 63 10.67 7.77 12.71
C ASP A 63 10.14 7.72 11.28
N PHE A 64 10.64 8.58 10.39
CA PHE A 64 10.33 8.56 8.97
C PHE A 64 10.62 7.16 8.37
N ILE A 65 11.84 6.66 8.61
CA ILE A 65 12.26 5.34 8.13
C ILE A 65 11.37 4.24 8.72
N ALA A 66 11.10 4.31 10.04
CA ALA A 66 10.27 3.31 10.71
C ALA A 66 8.87 3.24 10.09
N LYS A 67 8.24 4.39 9.80
CA LYS A 67 6.92 4.43 9.20
C LYS A 67 6.91 3.89 7.77
N LEU A 68 7.92 4.21 6.99
CA LEU A 68 8.04 3.66 5.63
C LEU A 68 8.29 2.16 5.65
N GLN A 69 9.01 1.65 6.64
CA GLN A 69 9.21 0.21 6.81
C GLN A 69 7.90 -0.51 7.10
N ILE A 70 7.04 0.10 7.92
CA ILE A 70 5.71 -0.45 8.19
C ILE A 70 4.88 -0.44 6.91
N ALA A 71 4.91 0.65 6.14
CA ALA A 71 4.21 0.73 4.87
C ALA A 71 4.66 -0.38 3.91
N LEU A 72 5.97 -0.63 3.83
CA LEU A 72 6.53 -1.70 2.99
C LEU A 72 6.04 -3.08 3.44
N LYS A 73 6.04 -3.32 4.74
CA LYS A 73 5.52 -4.57 5.30
C LYS A 73 4.06 -4.78 4.92
N GLU A 74 3.24 -3.74 5.01
CA GLU A 74 1.83 -3.81 4.61
C GLU A 74 1.68 -4.05 3.11
N CYS A 75 2.59 -3.53 2.31
CA CYS A 75 2.63 -3.77 0.87
C CYS A 75 2.84 -5.27 0.57
N TYR A 76 3.80 -5.91 1.23
CA TYR A 76 4.04 -7.34 1.10
C TYR A 76 2.82 -8.15 1.53
N GLU A 77 2.18 -7.77 2.61
CA GLU A 77 0.98 -8.46 3.08
C GLU A 77 -0.18 -8.30 2.08
N THR A 78 -0.36 -7.09 1.54
CA THR A 78 -1.41 -6.82 0.55
C THR A 78 -1.19 -7.65 -0.71
N GLU A 79 0.05 -7.77 -1.15
CA GLU A 79 0.42 -8.60 -2.31
C GLU A 79 -0.02 -10.05 -2.09
N TYR A 80 0.19 -10.56 -0.88
CA TYR A 80 -0.24 -11.91 -0.51
C TYR A 80 -1.77 -12.08 -0.61
N TRP A 81 -2.54 -11.11 -0.08
CA TRP A 81 -3.99 -11.18 -0.18
C TRP A 81 -4.47 -11.12 -1.63
N ILE A 82 -3.82 -10.30 -2.47
CA ILE A 82 -4.13 -10.25 -3.90
C ILE A 82 -3.89 -11.62 -4.55
N GLU A 83 -2.78 -12.27 -4.23
CA GLU A 83 -2.47 -13.61 -4.73
C GLU A 83 -3.57 -14.60 -4.35
N LEU A 84 -3.98 -14.61 -3.09
CA LEU A 84 -5.03 -15.53 -2.63
C LEU A 84 -6.35 -15.25 -3.31
N LEU A 85 -6.74 -13.99 -3.45
CA LEU A 85 -8.00 -13.62 -4.11
C LEU A 85 -7.98 -13.98 -5.59
N THR A 86 -6.84 -13.82 -6.24
CA THR A 86 -6.68 -14.16 -7.66
C THR A 86 -6.72 -15.67 -7.86
N GLU A 87 -5.93 -16.42 -7.10
CA GLU A 87 -5.83 -17.87 -7.26
C GLU A 87 -7.09 -18.62 -6.81
N SER A 88 -7.89 -18.02 -5.93
CA SER A 88 -9.17 -18.57 -5.51
C SER A 88 -10.33 -18.18 -6.45
N GLY A 89 -10.05 -17.37 -7.46
CA GLY A 89 -11.03 -17.02 -8.50
C GLY A 89 -11.91 -15.81 -8.19
N TYR A 90 -11.65 -15.08 -7.11
CA TYR A 90 -12.46 -13.91 -6.75
C TYR A 90 -12.01 -12.63 -7.43
N CYS A 91 -10.77 -12.56 -7.86
CA CYS A 91 -10.20 -11.35 -8.44
C CYS A 91 -9.31 -11.71 -9.62
N ASP A 92 -9.43 -10.98 -10.73
CA ASP A 92 -8.55 -11.15 -11.89
C ASP A 92 -7.96 -9.81 -12.34
N ASP A 93 -7.91 -8.84 -11.44
CA ASP A 93 -7.46 -7.48 -11.72
C ASP A 93 -5.92 -7.39 -11.66
N GLU A 94 -5.26 -7.58 -12.80
CA GLU A 94 -3.81 -7.46 -12.88
C GLU A 94 -3.30 -6.04 -12.57
N LYS A 95 -4.16 -5.03 -12.76
CA LYS A 95 -3.77 -3.64 -12.51
C LYS A 95 -3.53 -3.39 -11.03
N VAL A 96 -4.34 -3.99 -10.15
CA VAL A 96 -4.16 -3.80 -8.71
C VAL A 96 -2.85 -4.44 -8.23
N LEU A 97 -2.51 -5.61 -8.76
CA LEU A 97 -1.23 -6.24 -8.43
C LEU A 97 -0.06 -5.38 -8.92
N ASN A 98 -0.14 -4.88 -10.15
CA ASN A 98 0.92 -4.05 -10.72
C ASN A 98 1.11 -2.77 -9.92
N LYS A 99 0.04 -2.14 -9.45
CA LYS A 99 0.12 -0.93 -8.61
C LYS A 99 0.73 -1.25 -7.25
N CYS A 100 0.41 -2.39 -6.68
CA CYS A 100 1.00 -2.84 -5.41
C CYS A 100 2.51 -3.04 -5.56
N VAL A 101 2.93 -3.70 -6.63
CA VAL A 101 4.35 -3.94 -6.93
C VAL A 101 5.08 -2.61 -7.19
N GLU A 102 4.44 -1.67 -7.87
CA GLU A 102 5.02 -0.34 -8.10
C GLU A 102 5.26 0.39 -6.79
N LEU A 103 4.27 0.39 -5.89
CA LEU A 103 4.41 0.99 -4.55
C LEU A 103 5.55 0.34 -3.78
N LYS A 104 5.64 -0.98 -3.84
CA LYS A 104 6.71 -1.72 -3.18
C LYS A 104 8.08 -1.24 -3.65
N LYS A 105 8.27 -1.11 -4.96
CA LYS A 105 9.54 -0.66 -5.54
C LYS A 105 9.89 0.76 -5.12
N ILE A 106 8.91 1.67 -5.11
CA ILE A 106 9.12 3.06 -4.70
C ILE A 106 9.50 3.11 -3.21
N LEU A 107 8.81 2.34 -2.38
CA LEU A 107 9.11 2.27 -0.95
C LEU A 107 10.53 1.74 -0.70
N ILE A 108 10.93 0.69 -1.39
CA ILE A 108 12.29 0.14 -1.26
C ILE A 108 13.33 1.19 -1.65
N SER A 109 13.12 1.86 -2.78
CA SER A 109 14.03 2.90 -3.25
C SER A 109 14.11 4.06 -2.28
N SER A 110 12.97 4.51 -1.75
CA SER A 110 12.91 5.61 -0.79
C SER A 110 13.61 5.25 0.52
N LEU A 111 13.43 4.01 0.98
CA LEU A 111 14.10 3.52 2.19
C LEU A 111 15.61 3.44 2.01
N ASN A 112 16.06 2.93 0.87
CA ASN A 112 17.50 2.84 0.59
C ASN A 112 18.13 4.24 0.57
N THR A 113 17.47 5.21 -0.06
CA THR A 113 17.95 6.60 -0.08
C THR A 113 18.01 7.19 1.33
N ALA A 114 16.95 7.01 2.11
CA ALA A 114 16.89 7.54 3.47
C ALA A 114 17.98 6.95 4.37
N LYS A 115 18.22 5.65 4.25
CA LYS A 115 19.24 4.96 5.06
C LYS A 115 20.65 5.40 4.71
N LYS A 116 20.90 5.66 3.42
CA LYS A 116 22.22 6.17 2.98
C LYS A 116 22.55 7.53 3.56
N ASN A 117 21.53 8.34 3.80
CA ASN A 117 21.69 9.73 4.28
C ASN A 117 21.59 9.85 5.80
N GLN A 118 21.60 8.75 6.50
CA GLN A 118 21.58 8.75 7.97
C GLN A 118 22.86 9.27 8.57
#